data_d7c8f9e10f24b290f78d1f9d14c789d3
#
_entry.id   d7c8f9e10f24b290f78d1f9d14c789d3
#
_cell.length_a   1.000
_cell.length_b   1.000
_cell.length_c   1.000
_cell.angle_alpha   90.00
_cell.angle_beta   90.00
_cell.angle_gamma   90.00
#
_symmetry.space_group_name_H-M   'P 1'
#
loop_
_entity.id
_entity.type
_entity.pdbx_description
1 polymer ?
#
loop_
_entity_poly.entity_id
_entity_poly.type
_entity_poly.pdbx_seq_one_letter_code
_entity_poly.pdbx_strand_id
1 'polypeptide(L)'
;MNIKELIKNKAEIIKLKKAQLKKGDIISFDSKAEITTKADVNTPDSETEIYRTIVGNTYGFMDSHDDVHFKGIFSKSIKENGTKVLHLHDHVHELAAKVGTPLEVYEKEVSWADVGLKTGGMTTALLMDTRIEKERNPNIFKDYLSGLINQHSVGMQYVKIDLAVNDAEEEEEYANWNKYKDEVINIEKAEEQGFFWAVTEAKLIEISCVIAGSNELTPTLESKTYDFEALNELSEQVKINPTKENFLHFCNQLKALQEGEAVVKTLPNVEKPQKLSNFYLSQF
;
A
#
# COMPACT_ATOMS: atom_id res chain seq x y z
N MET A 1 -18.05 25.66 8.55
CA MET A 1 -18.96 25.45 9.73
C MET A 1 -18.26 26.05 10.94
N ASN A 2 -18.98 26.76 11.84
CA ASN A 2 -18.35 27.29 13.05
C ASN A 2 -18.05 26.11 14.02
N ILE A 3 -16.91 26.13 14.71
CA ILE A 3 -16.49 25.09 15.66
C ILE A 3 -17.56 24.82 16.72
N LYS A 4 -18.17 25.86 17.29
CA LYS A 4 -19.27 25.71 18.27
C LYS A 4 -20.51 25.00 17.72
N GLU A 5 -20.81 25.19 16.44
CA GLU A 5 -21.90 24.51 15.75
C GLU A 5 -21.52 23.05 15.44
N LEU A 6 -20.25 22.80 15.09
CA LEU A 6 -19.70 21.46 14.89
C LEU A 6 -19.82 20.63 16.17
N ILE A 7 -19.39 21.17 17.30
CA ILE A 7 -19.44 20.51 18.60
C ILE A 7 -20.89 20.23 19.02
N LYS A 8 -21.77 21.22 18.87
CA LYS A 8 -23.20 21.05 19.15
C LYS A 8 -23.84 19.91 18.38
N ASN A 9 -23.42 19.73 17.11
CA ASN A 9 -23.97 18.70 16.22
C ASN A 9 -23.09 17.44 16.17
N LYS A 10 -22.02 17.34 17.00
CA LYS A 10 -21.03 16.24 16.99
C LYS A 10 -21.68 14.86 16.91
N ALA A 11 -22.64 14.58 17.77
CA ALA A 11 -23.29 13.27 17.86
C ALA A 11 -24.05 12.90 16.56
N GLU A 12 -24.72 13.87 15.92
CA GLU A 12 -25.42 13.65 14.67
C GLU A 12 -24.44 13.46 13.51
N ILE A 13 -23.39 14.26 13.44
CA ILE A 13 -22.35 14.14 12.42
C ILE A 13 -21.66 12.78 12.52
N ILE A 14 -21.28 12.32 13.72
CA ILE A 14 -20.70 11.00 13.95
C ILE A 14 -21.67 9.90 13.49
N LYS A 15 -22.96 10.04 13.82
CA LYS A 15 -23.99 9.10 13.36
C LYS A 15 -24.08 9.03 11.84
N LEU A 16 -24.03 10.19 11.17
CA LEU A 16 -24.05 10.27 9.69
C LEU A 16 -22.77 9.66 9.10
N LYS A 17 -21.59 10.03 9.60
CA LYS A 17 -20.31 9.43 9.15
C LYS A 17 -20.31 7.90 9.32
N LYS A 18 -20.79 7.36 10.42
CA LYS A 18 -20.93 5.91 10.65
C LYS A 18 -21.99 5.24 9.77
N ALA A 19 -22.95 6.00 9.25
CA ALA A 19 -24.05 5.48 8.44
C ALA A 19 -23.77 5.55 6.93
N GLN A 20 -22.70 6.23 6.47
CA GLN A 20 -22.46 6.52 5.06
C GLN A 20 -22.36 5.29 4.14
N LEU A 21 -22.11 4.10 4.66
CA LEU A 21 -22.05 2.86 3.90
C LEU A 21 -23.32 2.00 3.97
N LYS A 22 -24.39 2.48 4.60
CA LYS A 22 -25.69 1.75 4.60
C LYS A 22 -26.45 1.85 3.27
N LYS A 23 -25.94 2.51 2.24
CA LYS A 23 -26.61 2.64 0.93
C LYS A 23 -26.36 1.50 -0.04
N GLY A 24 -25.49 0.56 0.27
CA GLY A 24 -25.41 -0.71 -0.43
C GLY A 24 -25.55 -1.82 0.59
N ASP A 25 -26.55 -2.68 0.46
CA ASP A 25 -26.63 -3.92 1.22
C ASP A 25 -25.31 -4.66 1.03
N ILE A 26 -24.45 -4.62 2.06
CA ILE A 26 -23.24 -5.43 2.09
C ILE A 26 -23.72 -6.84 2.28
N ILE A 27 -23.96 -7.53 1.18
CA ILE A 27 -24.15 -8.97 1.19
C ILE A 27 -22.83 -9.53 1.68
N SER A 28 -22.80 -9.98 2.93
CA SER A 28 -21.70 -10.78 3.43
C SER A 28 -21.66 -12.06 2.59
N PHE A 29 -20.76 -12.10 1.61
CA PHE A 29 -20.50 -13.33 0.89
C PHE A 29 -19.79 -14.28 1.84
N ASP A 30 -20.53 -15.23 2.37
CA ASP A 30 -20.00 -16.39 3.06
C ASP A 30 -19.43 -17.38 2.03
N SER A 31 -18.50 -16.92 1.20
CA SER A 31 -17.79 -17.77 0.27
C SER A 31 -16.53 -18.25 0.97
N LYS A 32 -16.52 -19.51 1.37
CA LYS A 32 -15.31 -20.29 1.65
C LYS A 32 -14.53 -20.51 0.35
N ALA A 33 -14.06 -19.44 -0.28
CA ALA A 33 -13.06 -19.56 -1.32
C ALA A 33 -11.71 -19.63 -0.59
N GLU A 34 -11.21 -20.85 -0.44
CA GLU A 34 -9.78 -21.05 -0.14
C GLU A 34 -8.99 -20.46 -1.31
N ILE A 35 -8.33 -19.33 -1.07
CA ILE A 35 -7.33 -18.80 -1.99
C ILE A 35 -6.12 -19.73 -1.86
N THR A 36 -6.03 -20.70 -2.75
CA THR A 36 -5.03 -21.79 -2.72
C THR A 36 -3.69 -21.42 -3.33
N THR A 37 -3.45 -20.19 -3.72
CA THR A 37 -2.12 -19.77 -4.19
C THR A 37 -1.80 -18.36 -3.70
N LYS A 38 -0.79 -18.24 -2.85
CA LYS A 38 -0.04 -17.00 -2.71
C LYS A 38 0.67 -16.75 -4.03
N ALA A 39 0.00 -16.08 -4.97
CA ALA A 39 0.71 -15.52 -6.10
C ALA A 39 1.58 -14.39 -5.55
N ASP A 40 2.88 -14.48 -5.77
CA ASP A 40 3.81 -13.46 -5.35
C ASP A 40 3.61 -12.23 -6.26
N VAL A 41 3.44 -11.05 -5.69
CA VAL A 41 3.40 -9.78 -6.44
C VAL A 41 4.69 -9.51 -7.22
N ASN A 42 5.73 -10.29 -6.95
CA ASN A 42 6.98 -10.29 -7.71
C ASN A 42 6.87 -11.09 -9.02
N THR A 43 5.70 -11.65 -9.37
CA THR A 43 5.50 -12.29 -10.66
C THR A 43 5.62 -11.23 -11.75
N PRO A 44 6.49 -11.43 -12.76
CA PRO A 44 6.62 -10.48 -13.86
C PRO A 44 5.30 -10.24 -14.57
N ASP A 45 5.05 -9.00 -14.98
CA ASP A 45 3.90 -8.66 -15.82
C ASP A 45 3.90 -9.52 -17.10
N SER A 46 2.73 -9.96 -17.50
CA SER A 46 2.50 -10.68 -18.75
C SER A 46 1.58 -9.87 -19.66
N GLU A 47 1.36 -10.34 -20.88
CA GLU A 47 0.39 -9.72 -21.81
C GLU A 47 -1.07 -9.79 -21.32
N THR A 48 -1.35 -10.68 -20.35
CA THR A 48 -2.71 -10.98 -19.87
C THR A 48 -2.95 -10.66 -18.40
N GLU A 49 -1.89 -10.60 -17.58
CA GLU A 49 -1.96 -10.39 -16.12
C GLU A 49 -0.85 -9.46 -15.66
N ILE A 50 -1.19 -8.58 -14.74
CA ILE A 50 -0.22 -7.72 -14.03
C ILE A 50 -0.46 -7.79 -12.53
N TYR A 51 0.59 -7.53 -11.78
CA TYR A 51 0.59 -7.55 -10.32
C TYR A 51 0.96 -6.16 -9.81
N ARG A 52 0.19 -5.64 -8.87
CA ARG A 52 0.41 -4.29 -8.31
C ARG A 52 0.24 -4.31 -6.81
N THR A 53 1.10 -3.56 -6.14
CA THR A 53 0.88 -3.13 -4.76
C THR A 53 0.27 -1.73 -4.79
N ILE A 54 -0.92 -1.58 -4.28
CA ILE A 54 -1.63 -0.28 -4.22
C ILE A 54 -1.71 0.21 -2.78
N VAL A 55 -1.58 1.51 -2.59
CA VAL A 55 -1.81 2.16 -1.30
C VAL A 55 -3.29 2.52 -1.24
N GLY A 56 -4.04 1.86 -0.36
CA GLY A 56 -5.44 2.18 -0.14
C GLY A 56 -5.65 3.37 0.79
N ASN A 57 -4.72 3.54 1.75
CA ASN A 57 -4.80 4.64 2.71
C ASN A 57 -3.43 4.89 3.35
N THR A 58 -3.11 6.15 3.65
CA THR A 58 -1.90 6.56 4.38
C THR A 58 -2.30 7.24 5.69
N TYR A 59 -1.70 6.81 6.80
CA TYR A 59 -2.08 7.24 8.13
C TYR A 59 -1.32 8.49 8.59
N GLY A 60 -1.92 9.21 9.54
CA GLY A 60 -1.33 10.43 10.05
C GLY A 60 -1.36 11.60 9.05
N PHE A 61 -2.25 11.56 8.06
CA PHE A 61 -2.47 12.64 7.10
C PHE A 61 -3.94 13.07 7.14
N MET A 62 -4.19 14.36 7.35
CA MET A 62 -5.54 14.93 7.32
C MET A 62 -6.02 15.07 5.88
N ASP A 63 -7.04 14.29 5.53
CA ASP A 63 -7.59 14.22 4.19
C ASP A 63 -8.56 15.39 3.86
N SER A 64 -9.20 15.34 2.69
CA SER A 64 -10.12 16.38 2.24
C SER A 64 -11.47 16.38 2.97
N HIS A 65 -11.77 15.35 3.76
CA HIS A 65 -12.96 15.26 4.61
C HIS A 65 -12.69 15.65 6.07
N ASP A 66 -11.52 16.26 6.33
CA ASP A 66 -11.01 16.60 7.64
C ASP A 66 -10.84 15.38 8.57
N ASP A 67 -10.68 14.18 7.98
CA ASP A 67 -10.44 12.93 8.69
C ASP A 67 -8.93 12.64 8.76
N VAL A 68 -8.45 12.19 9.92
CA VAL A 68 -7.12 11.64 10.11
C VAL A 68 -7.26 10.18 10.53
N HIS A 69 -6.68 9.30 9.73
CA HIS A 69 -6.67 7.87 10.02
C HIS A 69 -5.39 7.51 10.77
N PHE A 70 -5.54 6.74 11.86
CA PHE A 70 -4.41 6.38 12.71
C PHE A 70 -4.01 4.90 12.55
N LYS A 71 -2.75 4.60 12.86
CA LYS A 71 -2.19 3.25 12.79
C LYS A 71 -3.08 2.25 13.52
N GLY A 72 -3.38 1.13 12.86
CA GLY A 72 -4.22 0.07 13.41
C GLY A 72 -5.73 0.24 13.16
N ILE A 73 -6.13 1.30 12.46
CA ILE A 73 -7.55 1.57 12.12
C ILE A 73 -8.25 0.37 11.48
N PHE A 74 -7.54 -0.40 10.64
CA PHE A 74 -8.08 -1.57 9.92
C PHE A 74 -7.61 -2.90 10.49
N SER A 75 -6.75 -2.94 11.50
CA SER A 75 -6.12 -4.17 12.00
C SER A 75 -7.12 -5.26 12.36
N LYS A 76 -8.24 -4.90 13.01
CA LYS A 76 -9.31 -5.85 13.34
C LYS A 76 -10.02 -6.34 12.07
N SER A 77 -10.36 -5.43 11.16
CA SER A 77 -11.05 -5.75 9.91
C SER A 77 -10.22 -6.64 9.00
N ILE A 78 -8.91 -6.36 8.88
CA ILE A 78 -7.96 -7.17 8.11
C ILE A 78 -7.88 -8.58 8.70
N LYS A 79 -7.75 -8.71 10.03
CA LYS A 79 -7.70 -10.01 10.69
C LYS A 79 -8.96 -10.84 10.47
N GLU A 80 -10.13 -10.22 10.49
CA GLU A 80 -11.43 -10.90 10.38
C GLU A 80 -11.84 -11.15 8.92
N ASN A 81 -11.51 -10.23 7.99
CA ASN A 81 -12.06 -10.20 6.63
C ASN A 81 -11.07 -9.81 5.55
N GLY A 82 -9.76 -9.82 5.78
CA GLY A 82 -8.77 -9.31 4.81
C GLY A 82 -8.87 -9.97 3.42
N THR A 83 -9.20 -11.26 3.36
CA THR A 83 -9.39 -12.00 2.11
C THR A 83 -10.71 -11.68 1.38
N LYS A 84 -11.61 -10.91 2.00
CA LYS A 84 -12.92 -10.54 1.43
C LYS A 84 -12.96 -9.08 0.98
N VAL A 85 -11.87 -8.33 1.15
CA VAL A 85 -11.76 -6.95 0.68
C VAL A 85 -11.77 -6.97 -0.85
N LEU A 86 -12.55 -6.07 -1.46
CA LEU A 86 -12.70 -6.03 -2.92
C LEU A 86 -11.73 -5.01 -3.53
N HIS A 87 -11.29 -5.27 -4.76
CA HIS A 87 -10.62 -4.29 -5.60
C HIS A 87 -11.59 -3.83 -6.69
N LEU A 88 -12.04 -2.60 -6.59
CA LEU A 88 -13.07 -2.02 -7.45
C LEU A 88 -12.55 -0.77 -8.18
N HIS A 89 -13.37 -0.16 -9.03
CA HIS A 89 -13.20 1.21 -9.49
C HIS A 89 -14.36 2.09 -9.02
N ASP A 90 -14.07 3.35 -8.73
CA ASP A 90 -15.03 4.42 -8.41
C ASP A 90 -16.04 4.08 -7.31
N HIS A 91 -15.68 3.18 -6.37
CA HIS A 91 -16.57 2.71 -5.29
C HIS A 91 -17.87 2.08 -5.77
N VAL A 92 -17.89 1.52 -6.99
CA VAL A 92 -19.07 0.92 -7.59
C VAL A 92 -19.18 -0.55 -7.15
N HIS A 93 -20.25 -0.90 -6.41
CA HIS A 93 -20.49 -2.24 -5.91
C HIS A 93 -21.28 -3.11 -6.92
N GLU A 94 -20.69 -3.29 -8.11
CA GLU A 94 -21.22 -4.14 -9.18
C GLU A 94 -20.15 -5.10 -9.68
N LEU A 95 -20.55 -6.25 -10.23
CA LEU A 95 -19.61 -7.25 -10.74
C LEU A 95 -18.71 -6.68 -11.84
N ALA A 96 -19.24 -5.82 -12.69
CA ALA A 96 -18.50 -5.17 -13.77
C ALA A 96 -17.42 -4.20 -13.25
N ALA A 97 -17.56 -3.70 -12.02
CA ALA A 97 -16.63 -2.77 -11.40
C ALA A 97 -15.43 -3.45 -10.72
N LYS A 98 -15.40 -4.78 -10.67
CA LYS A 98 -14.21 -5.51 -10.15
C LYS A 98 -13.03 -5.28 -11.08
N VAL A 99 -11.96 -4.72 -10.50
CA VAL A 99 -10.69 -4.43 -11.19
C VAL A 99 -9.77 -5.63 -11.18
N GLY A 100 -9.59 -6.22 -10.02
CA GLY A 100 -8.63 -7.30 -9.83
C GLY A 100 -9.03 -8.27 -8.73
N THR A 101 -8.15 -9.23 -8.48
CA THR A 101 -8.26 -10.20 -7.39
C THR A 101 -7.24 -9.82 -6.32
N PRO A 102 -7.70 -9.36 -5.13
CA PRO A 102 -6.81 -9.12 -4.01
C PRO A 102 -6.09 -10.41 -3.60
N LEU A 103 -4.79 -10.33 -3.42
CA LEU A 103 -3.92 -11.42 -2.97
C LEU A 103 -3.65 -11.31 -1.48
N GLU A 104 -3.33 -10.10 -1.03
CA GLU A 104 -3.10 -9.78 0.37
C GLU A 104 -3.52 -8.33 0.66
N VAL A 105 -4.02 -8.09 1.88
CA VAL A 105 -4.30 -6.75 2.40
C VAL A 105 -3.64 -6.65 3.77
N TYR A 106 -2.79 -5.64 3.95
CA TYR A 106 -1.96 -5.53 5.14
C TYR A 106 -1.58 -4.07 5.44
N GLU A 107 -1.11 -3.83 6.67
CA GLU A 107 -0.53 -2.54 7.07
C GLU A 107 0.99 -2.66 7.12
N LYS A 108 1.71 -1.69 6.55
CA LYS A 108 3.18 -1.67 6.51
C LYS A 108 3.71 -0.26 6.68
N GLU A 109 4.89 -0.14 7.29
CA GLU A 109 5.65 1.11 7.29
C GLU A 109 6.20 1.41 5.90
N VAL A 110 5.99 2.64 5.45
CA VAL A 110 6.46 3.18 4.17
C VAL A 110 7.06 4.56 4.42
N SER A 111 7.97 5.02 3.55
CA SER A 111 8.42 6.39 3.64
C SER A 111 7.35 7.36 3.14
N TRP A 112 7.34 8.59 3.66
CA TRP A 112 6.48 9.63 3.13
C TRP A 112 6.73 9.89 1.65
N ALA A 113 7.98 9.72 1.21
CA ALA A 113 8.36 9.87 -0.20
C ALA A 113 7.73 8.80 -1.10
N ASP A 114 7.62 7.55 -0.63
CA ASP A 114 7.00 6.46 -1.41
C ASP A 114 5.51 6.70 -1.67
N VAL A 115 4.85 7.43 -0.77
CA VAL A 115 3.43 7.79 -0.94
C VAL A 115 3.22 9.18 -1.56
N GLY A 116 4.29 9.85 -2.00
CA GLY A 116 4.22 11.10 -2.76
C GLY A 116 4.44 12.38 -1.97
N LEU A 117 4.65 12.32 -0.65
CA LEU A 117 4.93 13.49 0.17
C LEU A 117 6.43 13.75 0.27
N LYS A 118 6.90 14.90 -0.23
CA LYS A 118 8.32 15.29 -0.26
C LYS A 118 8.83 15.72 1.12
N THR A 119 8.77 14.82 2.08
CA THR A 119 9.33 15.03 3.42
C THR A 119 10.09 13.78 3.89
N GLY A 120 10.95 13.94 4.89
CA GLY A 120 11.61 12.79 5.52
C GLY A 120 10.69 12.07 6.50
N GLY A 121 11.11 10.85 6.91
CA GLY A 121 10.43 10.06 7.90
C GLY A 121 9.54 8.97 7.31
N MET A 122 8.84 8.28 8.20
CA MET A 122 8.03 7.09 7.91
C MET A 122 6.60 7.28 8.37
N THR A 123 5.69 6.60 7.71
CA THR A 123 4.29 6.45 8.14
C THR A 123 3.88 4.98 8.02
N THR A 124 2.69 4.65 8.48
CA THR A 124 2.08 3.36 8.17
C THR A 124 1.04 3.57 7.08
N ALA A 125 0.97 2.65 6.13
CA ALA A 125 -0.04 2.65 5.08
C ALA A 125 -0.80 1.33 5.02
N LEU A 126 -2.05 1.38 4.57
CA LEU A 126 -2.82 0.22 4.16
C LEU A 126 -2.44 -0.13 2.73
N LEU A 127 -1.94 -1.34 2.53
CA LEU A 127 -1.53 -1.86 1.24
C LEU A 127 -2.43 -3.01 0.80
N MET A 128 -2.62 -3.12 -0.51
CA MET A 128 -3.24 -4.28 -1.14
C MET A 128 -2.36 -4.75 -2.28
N ASP A 129 -1.95 -6.01 -2.20
CA ASP A 129 -1.39 -6.72 -3.34
C ASP A 129 -2.52 -7.30 -4.17
N THR A 130 -2.51 -7.05 -5.46
CA THR A 130 -3.62 -7.40 -6.35
C THR A 130 -3.14 -7.90 -7.70
N ARG A 131 -3.83 -8.91 -8.23
CA ARG A 131 -3.67 -9.39 -9.60
C ARG A 131 -4.76 -8.79 -10.46
N ILE A 132 -4.37 -8.17 -11.56
CA ILE A 132 -5.26 -7.50 -12.52
C ILE A 132 -5.20 -8.25 -13.84
N GLU A 133 -6.35 -8.74 -14.30
CA GLU A 133 -6.47 -9.56 -15.52
C GLU A 133 -7.03 -8.72 -16.66
N LYS A 134 -6.34 -8.74 -17.82
CA LYS A 134 -6.72 -8.00 -19.02
C LYS A 134 -8.13 -8.31 -19.51
N GLU A 135 -8.54 -9.58 -19.46
CA GLU A 135 -9.85 -10.01 -19.91
C GLU A 135 -10.98 -9.36 -19.12
N ARG A 136 -10.76 -9.08 -17.84
CA ARG A 136 -11.78 -8.51 -16.96
C ARG A 136 -12.12 -7.07 -17.33
N ASN A 137 -11.10 -6.24 -17.51
CA ASN A 137 -11.24 -4.84 -17.90
C ASN A 137 -9.97 -4.38 -18.67
N PRO A 138 -9.96 -4.50 -20.00
CA PRO A 138 -8.78 -4.17 -20.82
C PRO A 138 -8.32 -2.72 -20.68
N ASN A 139 -9.22 -1.78 -20.45
CA ASN A 139 -8.88 -0.36 -20.31
C ASN A 139 -8.17 -0.12 -18.97
N ILE A 140 -8.75 -0.58 -17.87
CA ILE A 140 -8.12 -0.46 -16.54
C ILE A 140 -6.77 -1.19 -16.49
N PHE A 141 -6.67 -2.36 -17.11
CA PHE A 141 -5.41 -3.08 -17.25
C PHE A 141 -4.33 -2.22 -17.93
N LYS A 142 -4.68 -1.61 -19.08
CA LYS A 142 -3.79 -0.71 -19.82
C LYS A 142 -3.42 0.53 -19.00
N ASP A 143 -4.37 1.08 -18.27
CA ASP A 143 -4.18 2.30 -17.48
C ASP A 143 -3.26 2.05 -16.26
N TYR A 144 -3.33 0.87 -15.63
CA TYR A 144 -2.33 0.45 -14.64
C TYR A 144 -0.95 0.23 -15.25
N LEU A 145 -0.87 -0.41 -16.42
CA LEU A 145 0.40 -0.61 -17.13
C LEU A 145 1.10 0.70 -17.49
N SER A 146 0.32 1.70 -17.92
CA SER A 146 0.85 3.02 -18.30
C SER A 146 1.11 3.95 -17.12
N GLY A 147 0.76 3.55 -15.90
CA GLY A 147 0.85 4.40 -14.71
C GLY A 147 -0.21 5.51 -14.65
N LEU A 148 -1.23 5.46 -15.52
CA LEU A 148 -2.33 6.43 -15.49
C LEU A 148 -3.18 6.30 -14.23
N ILE A 149 -3.40 5.06 -13.76
CA ILE A 149 -4.05 4.82 -12.47
C ILE A 149 -3.00 4.88 -11.38
N ASN A 150 -3.05 5.97 -10.61
CA ASN A 150 -2.13 6.26 -9.51
C ASN A 150 -2.83 6.93 -8.32
N GLN A 151 -4.12 6.70 -8.17
CA GLN A 151 -4.89 7.16 -7.01
C GLN A 151 -5.89 6.09 -6.59
N HIS A 152 -5.98 5.87 -5.29
CA HIS A 152 -6.87 4.89 -4.69
C HIS A 152 -7.64 5.49 -3.52
N SER A 153 -8.70 4.82 -3.13
CA SER A 153 -9.52 5.22 -1.99
C SER A 153 -10.11 3.99 -1.32
N VAL A 154 -10.34 4.06 -0.02
CA VAL A 154 -10.95 2.99 0.75
C VAL A 154 -12.46 3.18 0.86
N GLY A 155 -13.22 2.11 0.60
CA GLY A 155 -14.58 1.98 1.07
C GLY A 155 -14.59 1.36 2.46
N MET A 156 -15.06 2.11 3.45
CA MET A 156 -15.02 1.69 4.85
C MET A 156 -16.25 2.15 5.63
N GLN A 157 -16.47 1.52 6.77
CA GLN A 157 -17.46 1.96 7.75
C GLN A 157 -16.74 2.38 9.05
N TYR A 158 -16.96 3.61 9.49
CA TYR A 158 -16.39 4.08 10.75
C TYR A 158 -16.95 3.31 11.96
N VAL A 159 -16.06 2.89 12.85
CA VAL A 159 -16.41 2.25 14.13
C VAL A 159 -16.10 3.18 15.29
N LYS A 160 -14.85 3.68 15.36
CA LYS A 160 -14.45 4.68 16.36
C LYS A 160 -13.94 5.92 15.66
N ILE A 161 -14.57 7.04 15.98
CA ILE A 161 -14.26 8.36 15.48
C ILE A 161 -14.48 9.37 16.60
N ASP A 162 -13.49 10.19 16.86
CA ASP A 162 -13.49 11.24 17.87
C ASP A 162 -13.30 12.60 17.18
N LEU A 163 -13.95 13.64 17.69
CA LEU A 163 -13.70 15.02 17.29
C LEU A 163 -12.52 15.55 18.10
N ALA A 164 -11.52 16.10 17.44
CA ALA A 164 -10.37 16.77 18.03
C ALA A 164 -10.44 18.27 17.68
N VAL A 165 -10.47 19.14 18.67
CA VAL A 165 -10.60 20.61 18.48
C VAL A 165 -9.47 21.32 19.20
N ASN A 166 -8.86 22.29 18.54
CA ASN A 166 -7.81 23.14 19.10
C ASN A 166 -8.39 24.34 19.88
N ASP A 167 -9.21 24.05 20.88
CA ASP A 167 -9.82 25.06 21.75
C ASP A 167 -9.86 24.53 23.20
N ALA A 168 -9.13 25.16 24.09
CA ALA A 168 -9.02 24.74 25.48
C ALA A 168 -10.33 24.92 26.30
N GLU A 169 -11.33 25.67 25.77
CA GLU A 169 -12.66 25.78 26.40
C GLU A 169 -13.47 24.48 26.21
N GLU A 170 -13.11 23.64 25.23
CA GLU A 170 -13.80 22.39 24.88
C GLU A 170 -13.00 21.18 25.43
N GLU A 171 -13.14 20.89 26.72
CA GLU A 171 -12.24 19.96 27.46
C GLU A 171 -12.06 18.59 26.79
N GLU A 172 -13.15 17.93 26.34
CA GLU A 172 -13.10 16.59 25.73
C GLU A 172 -12.40 16.61 24.37
N GLU A 173 -12.81 17.54 23.50
CA GLU A 173 -12.28 17.67 22.14
C GLU A 173 -10.85 18.18 22.15
N TYR A 174 -10.49 19.05 23.09
CA TYR A 174 -9.11 19.49 23.27
C TYR A 174 -8.21 18.39 23.82
N ALA A 175 -8.72 17.52 24.68
CA ALA A 175 -7.99 16.33 25.10
C ALA A 175 -7.70 15.40 23.89
N ASN A 176 -8.67 15.21 22.98
CA ASN A 176 -8.47 14.46 21.75
C ASN A 176 -7.44 15.16 20.83
N TRP A 177 -7.52 16.49 20.68
CA TRP A 177 -6.52 17.27 19.94
C TRP A 177 -5.10 17.01 20.46
N ASN A 178 -4.88 17.19 21.76
CA ASN A 178 -3.57 16.99 22.36
C ASN A 178 -3.10 15.54 22.32
N LYS A 179 -4.01 14.57 22.24
CA LYS A 179 -3.67 13.16 22.12
C LYS A 179 -3.15 12.80 20.73
N TYR A 180 -3.69 13.41 19.67
CA TYR A 180 -3.48 12.93 18.31
C TYR A 180 -2.65 13.88 17.42
N LYS A 181 -2.56 15.18 17.73
CA LYS A 181 -1.94 16.20 16.88
C LYS A 181 -0.51 15.89 16.47
N ASP A 182 0.28 15.29 17.36
CA ASP A 182 1.71 15.02 17.11
C ASP A 182 1.93 13.89 16.09
N GLU A 183 0.89 13.12 15.74
CA GLU A 183 0.90 12.10 14.71
C GLU A 183 0.40 12.60 13.35
N VAL A 184 0.00 13.88 13.22
CA VAL A 184 -0.54 14.45 11.99
C VAL A 184 0.55 15.19 11.23
N ILE A 185 0.94 14.68 10.06
CA ILE A 185 2.07 15.22 9.28
C ILE A 185 1.78 16.60 8.68
N ASN A 186 0.53 16.86 8.29
CA ASN A 186 0.05 18.15 7.77
C ASN A 186 -0.75 18.90 8.81
N ILE A 187 -0.19 19.01 10.03
CA ILE A 187 -0.86 19.60 11.20
C ILE A 187 -1.27 21.07 10.95
N GLU A 188 -0.53 21.80 10.12
CA GLU A 188 -0.84 23.19 9.76
C GLU A 188 -2.24 23.30 9.16
N LYS A 189 -2.67 22.30 8.34
CA LYS A 189 -4.04 22.25 7.80
C LYS A 189 -5.07 22.11 8.92
N ALA A 190 -4.79 21.25 9.90
CA ALA A 190 -5.67 21.03 11.04
C ALA A 190 -5.72 22.27 11.96
N GLU A 191 -4.60 22.98 12.13
CA GLU A 191 -4.53 24.22 12.91
C GLU A 191 -5.32 25.36 12.25
N GLU A 192 -5.22 25.50 10.93
CA GLU A 192 -6.01 26.48 10.15
C GLU A 192 -7.51 26.17 10.23
N GLN A 193 -7.88 24.89 10.17
CA GLN A 193 -9.27 24.44 10.30
C GLN A 193 -9.79 24.57 11.73
N GLY A 194 -8.88 24.42 12.72
CA GLY A 194 -9.16 24.42 14.15
C GLY A 194 -9.66 23.07 14.69
N PHE A 195 -9.81 22.05 13.84
CA PHE A 195 -10.26 20.72 14.22
C PHE A 195 -9.87 19.65 13.20
N PHE A 196 -9.99 18.38 13.59
CA PHE A 196 -10.02 17.22 12.70
C PHE A 196 -10.82 16.07 13.34
N TRP A 197 -11.22 15.12 12.52
CA TRP A 197 -11.84 13.88 12.98
C TRP A 197 -10.76 12.79 13.12
N ALA A 198 -10.54 12.31 14.34
CA ALA A 198 -9.61 11.23 14.62
C ALA A 198 -10.31 9.88 14.44
N VAL A 199 -9.95 9.12 13.41
CA VAL A 199 -10.53 7.81 13.12
C VAL A 199 -9.56 6.72 13.54
N THR A 200 -9.94 5.94 14.56
CA THR A 200 -9.06 4.95 15.20
C THR A 200 -9.52 3.50 15.00
N GLU A 201 -10.75 3.27 14.52
CA GLU A 201 -11.23 1.95 14.13
C GLU A 201 -12.25 2.08 12.98
N ALA A 202 -12.04 1.33 11.90
CA ALA A 202 -12.97 1.24 10.80
C ALA A 202 -13.06 -0.20 10.25
N LYS A 203 -14.21 -0.55 9.66
CA LYS A 203 -14.40 -1.80 8.93
C LYS A 203 -14.05 -1.54 7.48
N LEU A 204 -12.99 -2.18 6.99
CA LEU A 204 -12.58 -2.13 5.58
C LEU A 204 -13.51 -3.01 4.74
N ILE A 205 -13.94 -2.49 3.59
CA ILE A 205 -14.86 -3.18 2.68
C ILE A 205 -14.20 -3.39 1.33
N GLU A 206 -13.61 -2.34 0.77
CA GLU A 206 -12.95 -2.39 -0.52
C GLU A 206 -11.84 -1.33 -0.63
N ILE A 207 -11.00 -1.47 -1.65
CA ILE A 207 -10.08 -0.44 -2.12
C ILE A 207 -10.37 -0.25 -3.61
N SER A 208 -10.67 0.99 -3.99
CA SER A 208 -10.97 1.34 -5.38
C SER A 208 -9.87 2.17 -6.01
N CYS A 209 -9.59 1.93 -7.28
CA CYS A 209 -8.93 2.94 -8.09
C CYS A 209 -9.93 4.06 -8.41
N VAL A 210 -9.49 5.30 -8.27
CA VAL A 210 -10.31 6.51 -8.42
C VAL A 210 -9.53 7.59 -9.18
N ILE A 211 -10.24 8.59 -9.71
CA ILE A 211 -9.59 9.76 -10.30
C ILE A 211 -8.97 10.64 -9.21
N ALA A 212 -9.66 10.81 -8.07
CA ALA A 212 -9.20 11.57 -6.93
C ALA A 212 -9.77 10.97 -5.64
N GLY A 213 -8.91 10.54 -4.73
CA GLY A 213 -9.29 10.08 -3.39
C GLY A 213 -9.38 11.23 -2.40
N SER A 214 -10.07 11.02 -1.27
CA SER A 214 -10.05 11.99 -0.15
C SER A 214 -8.64 12.11 0.45
N ASN A 215 -7.93 11.00 0.58
CA ASN A 215 -6.52 10.95 0.90
C ASN A 215 -5.71 10.91 -0.40
N GLU A 216 -4.96 11.96 -0.70
CA GLU A 216 -4.18 12.10 -1.94
C GLU A 216 -2.87 11.28 -1.94
N LEU A 217 -2.48 10.72 -0.79
CA LEU A 217 -1.26 9.94 -0.63
C LEU A 217 -1.51 8.44 -0.80
N THR A 218 -2.17 8.06 -1.90
CA THR A 218 -2.60 6.68 -2.17
C THR A 218 -2.17 6.19 -3.56
N PRO A 219 -0.85 6.22 -3.88
CA PRO A 219 -0.36 5.83 -5.19
C PRO A 219 -0.45 4.32 -5.44
N THR A 220 -0.31 3.92 -6.71
CA THR A 220 0.21 2.61 -7.05
C THR A 220 1.71 2.62 -6.76
N LEU A 221 2.16 1.76 -5.87
CA LEU A 221 3.59 1.58 -5.69
C LEU A 221 4.14 0.92 -6.95
N GLU A 222 5.29 1.42 -7.41
CA GLU A 222 5.99 0.72 -8.47
C GLU A 222 6.19 -0.72 -8.01
N SER A 223 5.76 -1.68 -8.83
CA SER A 223 6.20 -3.05 -8.65
C SER A 223 7.72 -2.95 -8.70
N LYS A 224 8.40 -3.22 -7.59
CA LYS A 224 9.82 -3.42 -7.64
C LYS A 224 9.98 -4.60 -8.58
N THR A 225 10.26 -4.34 -9.84
CA THR A 225 10.64 -5.35 -10.79
C THR A 225 11.94 -5.91 -10.25
N TYR A 226 11.80 -7.00 -9.49
CA TYR A 226 12.96 -7.75 -9.09
C TYR A 226 13.62 -8.17 -10.39
N ASP A 227 14.84 -7.72 -10.61
CA ASP A 227 15.61 -8.10 -11.77
C ASP A 227 16.03 -9.57 -11.60
N PHE A 228 15.05 -10.48 -11.80
CA PHE A 228 15.29 -11.92 -11.78
C PHE A 228 16.30 -12.32 -12.83
N GLU A 229 16.42 -11.54 -13.92
CA GLU A 229 17.44 -11.71 -14.93
C GLU A 229 18.82 -11.43 -14.34
N ALA A 230 18.96 -10.32 -13.58
CA ALA A 230 20.18 -10.01 -12.84
C ALA A 230 20.51 -11.08 -11.79
N LEU A 231 19.52 -11.61 -11.08
CA LEU A 231 19.73 -12.70 -10.13
C LEU A 231 20.16 -14.00 -10.80
N ASN A 232 19.54 -14.35 -11.92
CA ASN A 232 19.93 -15.51 -12.70
C ASN A 232 21.35 -15.36 -13.26
N GLU A 233 21.70 -14.19 -13.82
CA GLU A 233 23.06 -13.88 -14.25
C GLU A 233 24.06 -14.01 -13.10
N LEU A 234 23.73 -13.48 -11.92
CA LEU A 234 24.56 -13.56 -10.74
C LEU A 234 24.71 -15.02 -10.24
N SER A 235 23.63 -15.81 -10.28
CA SER A 235 23.64 -17.24 -9.96
C SER A 235 24.57 -18.02 -10.88
N GLU A 236 24.51 -17.77 -12.19
CA GLU A 236 25.41 -18.40 -13.16
C GLU A 236 26.88 -17.99 -12.94
N GLN A 237 27.13 -16.72 -12.62
CA GLN A 237 28.49 -16.25 -12.27
C GLN A 237 29.04 -16.97 -11.03
N VAL A 238 28.21 -17.19 -10.00
CA VAL A 238 28.60 -17.94 -8.80
C VAL A 238 28.89 -19.42 -9.13
N LYS A 239 28.12 -20.05 -10.03
CA LYS A 239 28.39 -21.39 -10.49
C LYS A 239 29.72 -21.51 -11.23
N ILE A 240 30.09 -20.53 -12.03
CA ILE A 240 31.34 -20.47 -12.78
C ILE A 240 32.54 -20.23 -11.85
N ASN A 241 32.36 -19.36 -10.83
CA ASN A 241 33.41 -19.02 -9.87
C ASN A 241 32.91 -19.16 -8.41
N PRO A 242 32.81 -20.42 -7.89
CA PRO A 242 32.18 -20.72 -6.60
C PRO A 242 33.10 -20.42 -5.41
N THR A 243 33.40 -19.16 -5.17
CA THR A 243 34.11 -18.74 -3.95
C THR A 243 33.12 -18.47 -2.81
N LYS A 244 33.59 -18.58 -1.56
CA LYS A 244 32.77 -18.23 -0.38
C LYS A 244 32.29 -16.78 -0.45
N GLU A 245 33.13 -15.89 -0.96
CA GLU A 245 32.87 -14.46 -1.08
C GLU A 245 31.75 -14.19 -2.11
N ASN A 246 31.82 -14.85 -3.29
CA ASN A 246 30.81 -14.72 -4.32
C ASN A 246 29.46 -15.32 -3.87
N PHE A 247 29.47 -16.43 -3.13
CA PHE A 247 28.27 -17.01 -2.56
C PHE A 247 27.62 -16.09 -1.50
N LEU A 248 28.42 -15.51 -0.61
CA LEU A 248 27.95 -14.53 0.36
C LEU A 248 27.38 -13.28 -0.32
N HIS A 249 28.01 -12.81 -1.39
CA HIS A 249 27.50 -11.69 -2.17
C HIS A 249 26.12 -12.04 -2.77
N PHE A 250 25.96 -13.20 -3.38
CA PHE A 250 24.68 -13.68 -3.90
C PHE A 250 23.60 -13.75 -2.80
N CYS A 251 23.93 -14.30 -1.63
CA CYS A 251 23.00 -14.34 -0.49
C CYS A 251 22.60 -12.93 -0.02
N ASN A 252 23.53 -11.98 -0.01
CA ASN A 252 23.25 -10.59 0.33
C ASN A 252 22.33 -9.92 -0.72
N GLN A 253 22.51 -10.22 -2.01
CA GLN A 253 21.62 -9.73 -3.07
C GLN A 253 20.20 -10.33 -2.95
N LEU A 254 20.08 -11.62 -2.59
CA LEU A 254 18.79 -12.23 -2.28
C LEU A 254 18.10 -11.55 -1.09
N LYS A 255 18.86 -11.18 -0.07
CA LYS A 255 18.34 -10.49 1.10
C LYS A 255 17.94 -9.05 0.77
N ALA A 256 18.78 -8.32 0.05
CA ALA A 256 18.49 -6.99 -0.48
C ALA A 256 17.19 -7.00 -1.32
N LEU A 257 16.98 -8.05 -2.08
CA LEU A 257 15.77 -8.29 -2.86
C LEU A 257 14.54 -8.45 -1.96
N GLN A 258 14.63 -9.19 -0.86
CA GLN A 258 13.55 -9.30 0.13
C GLN A 258 13.25 -7.96 0.81
N GLU A 259 14.28 -7.12 1.01
CA GLU A 259 14.18 -5.78 1.58
C GLU A 259 13.79 -4.73 0.51
N GLY A 260 13.70 -5.15 -0.76
CA GLY A 260 13.27 -4.33 -1.89
C GLY A 260 14.33 -3.38 -2.44
N GLU A 261 15.60 -3.71 -2.28
CA GLU A 261 16.73 -2.98 -2.84
C GLU A 261 17.10 -3.50 -4.24
N ALA A 262 17.77 -2.66 -5.04
CA ALA A 262 18.22 -3.05 -6.38
C ALA A 262 19.31 -4.12 -6.33
N VAL A 263 19.21 -5.13 -7.19
CA VAL A 263 20.22 -6.19 -7.33
C VAL A 263 21.39 -5.70 -8.16
N VAL A 264 22.61 -5.93 -7.67
CA VAL A 264 23.84 -5.63 -8.42
C VAL A 264 24.18 -6.79 -9.34
N LYS A 265 24.25 -6.53 -10.64
CA LYS A 265 24.42 -7.55 -11.72
C LYS A 265 25.79 -8.24 -11.76
N THR A 266 26.79 -7.77 -11.01
CA THR A 266 28.17 -8.26 -11.13
C THR A 266 28.76 -8.63 -9.78
N LEU A 267 29.56 -9.70 -9.77
CA LEU A 267 30.36 -10.08 -8.60
C LEU A 267 31.45 -9.03 -8.32
N PRO A 268 31.80 -8.77 -7.05
CA PRO A 268 32.77 -7.75 -6.65
C PRO A 268 34.20 -8.00 -7.16
N ASN A 269 34.55 -9.24 -7.50
CA ASN A 269 35.88 -9.64 -7.98
C ASN A 269 35.79 -10.59 -9.18
N VAL A 270 35.48 -10.07 -10.37
CA VAL A 270 35.73 -10.78 -11.61
C VAL A 270 37.12 -10.45 -12.09
N GLU A 271 38.13 -11.11 -11.56
CA GLU A 271 39.37 -11.26 -12.34
C GLU A 271 39.00 -11.98 -13.65
N LYS A 272 39.26 -11.31 -14.78
CA LYS A 272 39.11 -11.96 -16.09
C LYS A 272 39.83 -13.28 -16.05
N PRO A 273 39.20 -14.40 -16.49
CA PRO A 273 39.89 -15.67 -16.53
C PRO A 273 41.21 -15.48 -17.27
N GLN A 274 42.33 -15.68 -16.59
CA GLN A 274 43.64 -15.75 -17.23
C GLN A 274 43.51 -16.84 -18.29
N LYS A 275 43.65 -16.45 -19.57
CA LYS A 275 43.84 -17.41 -20.63
C LYS A 275 44.94 -18.35 -20.17
N LEU A 276 44.59 -19.62 -19.81
CA LEU A 276 45.54 -20.65 -19.66
C LEU A 276 46.33 -20.71 -20.99
N SER A 277 47.50 -20.13 -20.97
CA SER A 277 48.42 -20.20 -22.07
C SER A 277 48.73 -21.67 -22.30
N ASN A 278 48.63 -22.13 -23.55
CA ASN A 278 48.95 -23.46 -24.05
C ASN A 278 50.39 -23.83 -23.72
N PHE A 279 50.73 -24.07 -22.46
CA PHE A 279 52.05 -24.44 -22.03
C PHE A 279 52.20 -25.95 -21.71
N TYR A 280 51.17 -26.75 -21.90
CA TYR A 280 51.19 -28.18 -21.58
C TYR A 280 50.91 -29.13 -22.77
N LEU A 281 51.03 -28.67 -24.01
CA LEU A 281 50.90 -29.57 -25.19
C LEU A 281 52.21 -29.67 -26.04
N SER A 282 53.35 -29.51 -25.42
CA SER A 282 54.63 -29.71 -26.14
C SER A 282 55.58 -30.71 -25.48
N GLN A 283 55.05 -31.66 -24.71
CA GLN A 283 55.86 -32.75 -24.20
C GLN A 283 55.02 -34.05 -24.14
N PHE A 284 54.64 -34.52 -25.34
CA PHE A 284 54.45 -35.97 -25.61
C PHE A 284 54.44 -36.16 -27.12
#